data_48c3dddc0076480860a801e4eed22c83
#
_entry.id   48c3dddc0076480860a801e4eed22c83
#
_cell.length_a   1.000
_cell.length_b   1.000
_cell.length_c   1.000
_cell.angle_alpha   90.00
_cell.angle_beta   90.00
_cell.angle_gamma   90.00
#
_symmetry.space_group_name_H-M   'P 1'
#
loop_
_entity.id
_entity.type
_entity.pdbx_description
1 polymer ?
#
loop_
_entity_poly.entity_id
_entity_poly.type
_entity_poly.pdbx_seq_one_letter_code
_entity_poly.pdbx_strand_id
1 'polypeptide(L)'
;MYLPRWSREEGTSQICIWKTTLAPNDHLLYSNRSQIYFTLESHEDALHDAEIACKLRPMGFKAHFRKAQALATLGKVEEALREFLYCVSLDGKKRARSEAQRENLELPHCSRQEEETARGNCSSPVNPAKVKGDGHQGNIKDKKGEEEKGDAASIKTGKCQEKKRKHCQVEPQNQEVSNKASKPDPPADLGAKTALSVPLASFDASDLECSLCMRLFYEPVTTPCGHTFCLKCLERCLDHNAKCPLCKDGLSQCLASRKYSKNIIMEELIAKFLPEELKERKKLYEEEMEELSNLNKNVPIFVCTMAYPTVPCPLHIFEPCYRLMIRRCIETGTRQFGMCLGDPVKGFAEYGCILEIRNVQFFADGRSVVDSIGKRRFKVLHQGQRDGYNTADIEYIEDQKVQGEDCAELMGLHNCVYEQASSWFHSLKSSLKNRILSHFGPMPEKDVDPQINPNGPAWCWWTLAVLPLESRAQLPFLAMKSLKDRLNGIRRVLAFISRNQN
;
A
#
# COMPACT_ATOMS: atom_id res chain seq x y z
N MET A 1 8.22 -26.21 -17.96
CA MET A 1 9.38 -25.38 -17.56
C MET A 1 9.15 -24.91 -16.14
N TYR A 2 9.89 -25.47 -15.19
CA TYR A 2 9.79 -25.10 -13.78
C TYR A 2 10.46 -23.73 -13.59
N LEU A 3 9.67 -22.71 -13.25
CA LEU A 3 10.21 -21.45 -12.73
C LEU A 3 10.78 -21.74 -11.33
N PRO A 4 12.00 -21.29 -10.99
CA PRO A 4 12.51 -21.41 -9.64
C PRO A 4 11.58 -20.64 -8.68
N ARG A 5 11.15 -21.33 -7.61
CA ARG A 5 10.39 -20.78 -6.50
C ARG A 5 11.31 -19.87 -5.69
N TRP A 6 11.44 -18.64 -6.14
CA TRP A 6 12.04 -17.59 -5.30
C TRP A 6 11.04 -17.24 -4.20
N SER A 7 11.53 -17.06 -2.98
CA SER A 7 10.69 -16.46 -1.95
C SER A 7 10.28 -15.07 -2.42
N ARG A 8 9.02 -14.71 -2.25
CA ARG A 8 8.43 -13.46 -2.80
C ARG A 8 9.08 -12.19 -2.25
N GLU A 9 9.76 -12.28 -1.14
CA GLU A 9 10.49 -11.22 -0.49
C GLU A 9 11.80 -10.90 -1.21
N GLU A 10 12.49 -11.91 -1.73
CA GLU A 10 13.69 -11.75 -2.57
C GLU A 10 13.37 -11.04 -3.91
N GLY A 11 12.24 -11.33 -4.52
CA GLY A 11 11.82 -10.64 -5.76
C GLY A 11 11.58 -9.13 -5.57
N THR A 12 10.93 -8.75 -4.47
CA THR A 12 10.65 -7.32 -4.16
C THR A 12 11.92 -6.57 -3.76
N SER A 13 12.83 -7.23 -3.05
CA SER A 13 14.17 -6.71 -2.73
C SER A 13 14.97 -6.43 -3.99
N GLN A 14 14.97 -7.34 -4.95
CA GLN A 14 15.69 -7.21 -6.22
C GLN A 14 15.21 -6.02 -7.05
N ILE A 15 13.91 -5.72 -7.06
CA ILE A 15 13.35 -4.55 -7.75
C ILE A 15 13.85 -3.25 -7.15
N CYS A 16 13.87 -3.16 -5.82
CA CYS A 16 14.36 -1.99 -5.13
C CYS A 16 15.88 -1.83 -5.30
N ILE A 17 16.65 -2.94 -5.31
CA ILE A 17 18.10 -2.93 -5.57
C ILE A 17 18.37 -2.37 -6.97
N TRP A 18 17.62 -2.81 -7.98
CA TRP A 18 17.79 -2.33 -9.34
C TRP A 18 17.47 -0.84 -9.49
N LYS A 19 16.33 -0.40 -8.91
CA LYS A 19 15.92 1.02 -8.96
C LYS A 19 16.88 1.94 -8.22
N THR A 20 17.45 1.54 -7.09
CA THR A 20 18.47 2.33 -6.37
C THR A 20 19.77 2.46 -7.14
N THR A 21 20.14 1.47 -7.95
CA THR A 21 21.31 1.55 -8.84
C THR A 21 21.08 2.53 -9.99
N LEU A 22 19.82 2.68 -10.42
CA LEU A 22 19.44 3.56 -11.54
C LEU A 22 19.12 4.98 -11.09
N ALA A 23 18.64 5.17 -9.87
CA ALA A 23 18.31 6.47 -9.30
C ALA A 23 18.95 6.61 -7.90
N PRO A 24 20.27 6.78 -7.81
CA PRO A 24 21.02 6.79 -6.56
C PRO A 24 20.68 7.98 -5.65
N ASN A 25 19.95 8.97 -6.15
CA ASN A 25 19.52 10.15 -5.39
C ASN A 25 18.05 10.11 -4.95
N ASP A 26 17.33 9.00 -5.21
CA ASP A 26 15.93 8.86 -4.77
C ASP A 26 15.84 8.22 -3.39
N HIS A 27 15.65 9.07 -2.37
CA HIS A 27 15.52 8.67 -0.96
C HIS A 27 14.37 7.68 -0.69
N LEU A 28 13.30 7.71 -1.52
CA LEU A 28 12.15 6.80 -1.34
C LEU A 28 12.51 5.36 -1.68
N LEU A 29 13.36 5.16 -2.69
CA LEU A 29 13.82 3.83 -3.08
C LEU A 29 14.64 3.17 -1.98
N TYR A 30 15.60 3.90 -1.39
CA TYR A 30 16.37 3.42 -0.25
C TYR A 30 15.48 3.19 0.97
N SER A 31 14.61 4.13 1.29
CA SER A 31 13.67 3.98 2.40
C SER A 31 12.77 2.75 2.23
N ASN A 32 12.28 2.44 1.03
CA ASN A 32 11.48 1.26 0.75
C ASN A 32 12.29 -0.03 0.80
N ARG A 33 13.52 -0.02 0.27
CA ARG A 33 14.42 -1.17 0.32
C ARG A 33 14.86 -1.49 1.75
N SER A 34 15.14 -0.48 2.57
CA SER A 34 15.38 -0.63 4.00
C SER A 34 14.26 -1.40 4.71
N GLN A 35 12.99 -1.09 4.40
CA GLN A 35 11.87 -1.84 4.98
C GLN A 35 11.84 -3.29 4.52
N ILE A 36 12.20 -3.57 3.29
CA ILE A 36 12.27 -4.93 2.75
C ILE A 36 13.38 -5.71 3.45
N TYR A 37 14.57 -5.15 3.56
CA TYR A 37 15.69 -5.76 4.29
C TYR A 37 15.34 -6.01 5.76
N PHE A 38 14.63 -5.08 6.40
CA PHE A 38 14.14 -5.27 7.76
C PHE A 38 13.21 -6.48 7.88
N THR A 39 12.29 -6.66 6.91
CA THR A 39 11.37 -7.81 6.86
C THR A 39 12.08 -9.13 6.55
N LEU A 40 13.21 -9.07 5.82
CA LEU A 40 14.08 -10.21 5.51
C LEU A 40 15.10 -10.52 6.63
N GLU A 41 14.97 -9.87 7.78
CA GLU A 41 15.87 -9.99 8.93
C GLU A 41 17.33 -9.57 8.64
N SER A 42 17.60 -8.96 7.47
CA SER A 42 18.91 -8.37 7.12
C SER A 42 19.02 -6.96 7.72
N HIS A 43 19.12 -6.89 9.04
CA HIS A 43 19.02 -5.62 9.78
C HIS A 43 20.17 -4.64 9.51
N GLU A 44 21.37 -5.13 9.17
CA GLU A 44 22.51 -4.30 8.78
C GLU A 44 22.29 -3.61 7.43
N ASP A 45 21.78 -4.33 6.44
CA ASP A 45 21.42 -3.77 5.13
C ASP A 45 20.25 -2.80 5.26
N ALA A 46 19.28 -3.11 6.13
CA ALA A 46 18.17 -2.23 6.44
C ALA A 46 18.65 -0.90 7.05
N LEU A 47 19.59 -0.95 7.97
CA LEU A 47 20.22 0.23 8.57
C LEU A 47 20.97 1.06 7.54
N HIS A 48 21.81 0.41 6.73
CA HIS A 48 22.59 1.07 5.68
C HIS A 48 21.70 1.87 4.71
N ASP A 49 20.65 1.27 4.23
CA ASP A 49 19.70 1.93 3.32
C ASP A 49 18.89 3.06 3.99
N ALA A 50 18.50 2.86 5.25
CA ALA A 50 17.84 3.91 6.01
C ALA A 50 18.75 5.13 6.20
N GLU A 51 20.05 4.92 6.44
CA GLU A 51 21.02 5.99 6.56
C GLU A 51 21.21 6.78 5.26
N ILE A 52 21.28 6.08 4.12
CA ILE A 52 21.32 6.73 2.81
C ILE A 52 20.05 7.58 2.61
N ALA A 53 18.88 7.01 2.90
CA ALA A 53 17.63 7.72 2.78
C ALA A 53 17.56 8.97 3.69
N CYS A 54 18.13 8.92 4.91
CA CYS A 54 18.23 10.06 5.82
C CYS A 54 19.19 11.13 5.28
N LYS A 55 20.33 10.73 4.70
CA LYS A 55 21.29 11.66 4.06
C LYS A 55 20.66 12.39 2.88
N LEU A 56 19.91 11.67 2.04
CA LEU A 56 19.25 12.25 0.87
C LEU A 56 18.07 13.16 1.26
N ARG A 57 17.39 12.87 2.36
CA ARG A 57 16.28 13.68 2.87
C ARG A 57 16.30 13.78 4.39
N PRO A 58 17.05 14.75 4.94
CA PRO A 58 17.24 14.89 6.40
C PRO A 58 15.98 15.12 7.23
N MET A 59 14.89 15.59 6.62
CA MET A 59 13.59 15.79 7.28
C MET A 59 12.58 14.68 6.94
N GLY A 60 13.05 13.53 6.48
CA GLY A 60 12.23 12.40 6.05
C GLY A 60 11.78 11.52 7.21
N PHE A 61 10.61 11.75 7.82
CA PHE A 61 10.08 10.95 8.93
C PHE A 61 10.20 9.43 8.73
N LYS A 62 9.79 8.91 7.57
CA LYS A 62 9.83 7.47 7.28
C LYS A 62 11.26 6.89 7.29
N ALA A 63 12.24 7.65 6.81
CA ALA A 63 13.64 7.21 6.77
C ALA A 63 14.22 7.11 8.18
N HIS A 64 14.04 8.15 9.00
CA HIS A 64 14.50 8.16 10.40
C HIS A 64 13.80 7.10 11.26
N PHE A 65 12.49 6.89 11.05
CA PHE A 65 11.76 5.83 11.74
C PHE A 65 12.31 4.43 11.42
N ARG A 66 12.62 4.15 10.15
CA ARG A 66 13.23 2.87 9.75
C ARG A 66 14.64 2.70 10.26
N LYS A 67 15.43 3.79 10.27
CA LYS A 67 16.75 3.80 10.91
C LYS A 67 16.66 3.44 12.38
N ALA A 68 15.73 4.05 13.12
CA ALA A 68 15.48 3.76 14.51
C ALA A 68 15.07 2.30 14.76
N GLN A 69 14.20 1.74 13.91
CA GLN A 69 13.81 0.33 14.00
C GLN A 69 15.00 -0.62 13.79
N ALA A 70 15.80 -0.40 12.74
CA ALA A 70 16.98 -1.22 12.46
C ALA A 70 18.03 -1.14 13.58
N LEU A 71 18.29 0.06 14.11
CA LEU A 71 19.18 0.26 15.26
C LEU A 71 18.70 -0.47 16.51
N ALA A 72 17.39 -0.43 16.79
CA ALA A 72 16.82 -1.11 17.96
C ALA A 72 16.99 -2.63 17.86
N THR A 73 16.77 -3.23 16.70
CA THR A 73 16.96 -4.68 16.49
C THR A 73 18.43 -5.10 16.52
N LEU A 74 19.35 -4.22 16.13
CA LEU A 74 20.80 -4.43 16.24
C LEU A 74 21.37 -4.18 17.64
N GLY A 75 20.51 -3.89 18.64
CA GLY A 75 20.90 -3.64 20.02
C GLY A 75 21.53 -2.26 20.28
N LYS A 76 21.54 -1.36 19.30
CA LYS A 76 22.07 0.02 19.42
C LYS A 76 21.00 0.95 20.01
N VAL A 77 20.63 0.68 21.26
CA VAL A 77 19.44 1.27 21.92
C VAL A 77 19.49 2.79 22.02
N GLU A 78 20.65 3.35 22.37
CA GLU A 78 20.83 4.81 22.53
C GLU A 78 20.68 5.57 21.21
N GLU A 79 21.23 5.00 20.11
CA GLU A 79 21.10 5.58 18.78
C GLU A 79 19.66 5.47 18.28
N ALA A 80 19.01 4.32 18.53
CA ALA A 80 17.61 4.12 18.19
C ALA A 80 16.71 5.12 18.91
N LEU A 81 16.92 5.35 20.20
CA LEU A 81 16.16 6.31 20.99
C LEU A 81 16.30 7.74 20.46
N ARG A 82 17.53 8.15 20.10
CA ARG A 82 17.77 9.47 19.47
C ARG A 82 16.99 9.65 18.17
N GLU A 83 16.98 8.64 17.32
CA GLU A 83 16.25 8.69 16.05
C GLU A 83 14.72 8.68 16.26
N PHE A 84 14.20 7.93 17.24
CA PHE A 84 12.77 7.98 17.60
C PHE A 84 12.36 9.34 18.14
N LEU A 85 13.14 9.95 19.03
CA LEU A 85 12.88 11.30 19.54
C LEU A 85 12.91 12.35 18.42
N TYR A 86 13.82 12.20 17.47
CA TYR A 86 13.85 13.03 16.28
C TYR A 86 12.57 12.87 15.43
N CYS A 87 12.07 11.67 15.25
CA CYS A 87 10.80 11.41 14.58
C CYS A 87 9.61 12.11 15.28
N VAL A 88 9.56 12.06 16.60
CA VAL A 88 8.51 12.76 17.37
C VAL A 88 8.58 14.27 17.15
N SER A 89 9.78 14.85 17.11
CA SER A 89 9.97 16.28 16.83
C SER A 89 9.49 16.67 15.42
N LEU A 90 9.68 15.80 14.44
CA LEU A 90 9.21 16.00 13.06
C LEU A 90 7.68 15.92 12.94
N ASP A 91 7.04 15.03 13.70
CA ASP A 91 5.58 14.86 13.70
C ASP A 91 4.88 16.03 14.42
N GLY A 92 5.44 16.49 15.54
CA GLY A 92 4.98 17.70 16.27
C GLY A 92 4.98 18.93 15.38
N LYS A 93 6.02 19.15 14.56
CA LYS A 93 6.08 20.25 13.59
C LYS A 93 5.04 20.13 12.48
N LYS A 94 4.70 18.92 12.04
CA LYS A 94 3.63 18.70 11.06
C LYS A 94 2.25 18.96 11.64
N ARG A 95 1.98 18.54 12.86
CA ARG A 95 0.71 18.79 13.58
C ARG A 95 0.49 20.26 13.78
N ALA A 96 1.47 21.00 14.34
CA ALA A 96 1.40 22.44 14.53
C ALA A 96 1.12 23.19 13.23
N ARG A 97 1.74 22.78 12.10
CA ARG A 97 1.50 23.38 10.79
C ARG A 97 0.11 23.08 10.24
N SER A 98 -0.43 21.87 10.49
CA SER A 98 -1.76 21.48 10.05
C SER A 98 -2.87 22.13 10.90
N GLU A 99 -2.62 22.37 12.19
CA GLU A 99 -3.53 23.09 13.08
C GLU A 99 -3.55 24.60 12.74
N ALA A 100 -2.40 25.21 12.50
CA ALA A 100 -2.32 26.59 12.04
C ALA A 100 -3.03 26.82 10.69
N GLN A 101 -3.00 25.85 9.79
CA GLN A 101 -3.75 25.90 8.52
C GLN A 101 -5.26 25.69 8.70
N ARG A 102 -5.70 24.96 9.72
CA ARG A 102 -7.14 24.77 10.03
C ARG A 102 -7.74 25.99 10.71
N GLU A 103 -6.96 26.72 11.50
CA GLU A 103 -7.43 27.88 12.26
C GLU A 103 -7.30 29.20 11.50
N ASN A 104 -6.87 29.17 10.23
CA ASN A 104 -6.68 30.38 9.40
C ASN A 104 -5.80 31.47 10.09
N LEU A 105 -4.91 31.07 10.99
CA LEU A 105 -3.96 31.93 11.63
C LEU A 105 -2.84 32.27 10.64
N GLU A 106 -2.85 33.51 10.15
CA GLU A 106 -1.74 34.07 9.38
C GLU A 106 -0.47 34.03 10.24
N LEU A 107 0.45 33.13 9.89
CA LEU A 107 1.81 33.19 10.41
C LEU A 107 2.46 34.47 9.90
N PRO A 108 3.09 35.30 10.74
CA PRO A 108 3.74 36.52 10.29
C PRO A 108 4.77 36.21 9.21
N HIS A 109 4.54 36.79 8.05
CA HIS A 109 5.52 36.83 6.96
C HIS A 109 6.77 37.49 7.48
N CYS A 110 7.85 36.77 7.66
CA CYS A 110 9.18 37.34 7.75
C CYS A 110 9.50 37.88 6.35
N SER A 111 9.29 39.19 6.22
CA SER A 111 9.54 39.97 5.03
C SER A 111 11.01 39.84 4.64
N ARG A 112 11.25 39.20 3.51
CA ARG A 112 12.43 39.49 2.71
C ARG A 112 12.19 40.79 1.98
N GLN A 113 12.67 41.86 2.54
CA GLN A 113 12.97 43.11 1.81
C GLN A 113 14.26 43.67 2.38
N GLU A 114 15.07 44.16 1.43
CA GLU A 114 16.28 44.98 1.58
C GLU A 114 17.62 44.26 1.56
N GLU A 115 18.03 43.88 0.35
CA GLU A 115 19.41 43.94 -0.11
C GLU A 115 19.47 44.49 -1.54
N GLU A 116 19.34 45.79 -1.65
CA GLU A 116 19.94 46.58 -2.74
C GLU A 116 20.27 47.96 -2.22
N THR A 117 21.54 48.32 -2.44
CA THR A 117 22.25 49.61 -2.24
C THR A 117 23.07 49.72 -0.98
N ALA A 118 24.35 49.45 -1.10
CA ALA A 118 25.41 50.42 -0.94
C ALA A 118 26.81 49.77 -1.11
N ARG A 119 27.45 50.08 -2.23
CA ARG A 119 28.91 50.00 -2.40
C ARG A 119 29.57 51.10 -1.60
N GLY A 120 30.63 50.78 -0.85
CA GLY A 120 31.46 51.82 -0.25
C GLY A 120 32.51 51.33 0.75
N ASN A 121 33.67 51.00 0.25
CA ASN A 121 35.02 51.18 0.80
C ASN A 121 35.37 51.00 2.30
N CYS A 122 36.39 50.18 2.46
CA CYS A 122 37.66 50.45 3.19
C CYS A 122 37.93 49.84 4.56
N SER A 123 38.99 49.03 4.56
CA SER A 123 40.07 48.89 5.57
C SER A 123 39.83 48.06 6.84
N SER A 124 40.58 46.95 6.86
CA SER A 124 41.07 46.20 8.05
C SER A 124 42.07 47.06 8.88
N PRO A 125 42.72 46.58 9.94
CA PRO A 125 42.46 45.49 10.92
C PRO A 125 42.60 46.00 12.38
N VAL A 126 42.37 45.14 13.37
CA VAL A 126 43.21 44.98 14.61
C VAL A 126 42.60 43.93 15.56
N ASN A 127 43.32 42.91 15.83
CA ASN A 127 43.34 42.05 17.04
C ASN A 127 44.29 42.70 18.08
N PRO A 128 44.48 42.26 19.31
CA PRO A 128 43.80 41.36 20.25
C PRO A 128 43.73 41.92 21.70
N ALA A 129 43.01 41.25 22.61
CA ALA A 129 43.45 41.24 24.02
C ALA A 129 42.89 40.05 24.80
N LYS A 130 43.86 39.33 25.38
CA LYS A 130 43.75 38.35 26.46
C LYS A 130 43.38 39.02 27.76
N VAL A 131 42.59 38.39 28.61
CA VAL A 131 42.73 38.45 30.08
C VAL A 131 42.49 37.04 30.67
N LYS A 132 43.43 36.65 31.47
CA LYS A 132 43.59 35.51 32.35
C LYS A 132 42.68 35.58 33.57
N GLY A 133 42.37 34.46 34.14
CA GLY A 133 42.83 34.02 35.47
C GLY A 133 41.68 33.50 36.29
N ASP A 134 41.85 32.44 36.87
CA ASP A 134 42.12 31.65 38.08
C ASP A 134 40.91 30.79 38.41
N GLY A 135 40.96 29.50 38.59
CA GLY A 135 41.83 28.75 39.45
C GLY A 135 41.11 28.40 40.77
N HIS A 136 40.47 27.20 40.87
CA HIS A 136 40.48 26.50 42.14
C HIS A 136 40.32 24.96 41.95
N GLN A 137 41.31 24.24 42.41
CA GLN A 137 41.39 22.81 42.64
C GLN A 137 40.55 22.44 43.88
N GLY A 138 39.93 21.30 43.82
CA GLY A 138 39.31 20.62 44.97
C GLY A 138 39.30 19.12 44.76
N ASN A 139 40.41 18.52 45.12
CA ASN A 139 40.63 17.07 45.28
C ASN A 139 39.83 16.59 46.48
N ILE A 140 39.33 15.35 46.52
CA ILE A 140 39.45 14.38 47.62
C ILE A 140 38.68 13.08 47.33
N LYS A 141 39.49 12.05 47.17
CA LYS A 141 39.51 10.67 47.76
C LYS A 141 38.46 9.62 47.45
N ASP A 142 39.05 8.56 46.94
CA ASP A 142 38.72 7.12 47.03
C ASP A 142 38.08 6.66 48.34
N LYS A 143 37.15 5.71 48.26
CA LYS A 143 37.02 4.59 49.18
C LYS A 143 36.51 3.34 48.47
N LYS A 144 37.34 2.32 48.58
CA LYS A 144 37.11 0.87 48.36
C LYS A 144 36.18 0.27 49.42
N GLY A 145 35.59 -0.87 49.07
CA GLY A 145 35.11 -1.96 49.94
C GLY A 145 33.61 -2.08 49.90
N GLU A 146 32.97 -3.20 49.81
CA GLU A 146 33.29 -4.61 50.11
C GLU A 146 32.23 -5.49 49.41
N GLU A 147 32.64 -6.71 49.11
CA GLU A 147 31.75 -7.80 48.65
C GLU A 147 30.83 -8.29 49.76
N GLU A 148 29.56 -8.55 49.46
CA GLU A 148 28.80 -9.56 50.22
C GLU A 148 27.99 -10.44 49.26
N LYS A 149 28.19 -11.75 49.45
CA LYS A 149 27.48 -12.88 48.91
C LYS A 149 26.16 -13.08 49.68
N GLY A 150 25.11 -13.45 49.01
CA GLY A 150 23.90 -13.96 49.67
C GLY A 150 22.81 -14.23 48.63
N ASP A 151 22.66 -15.39 48.31
CA ASP A 151 21.73 -16.48 48.41
C ASP A 151 20.69 -16.62 47.29
N ALA A 152 20.83 -17.76 46.61
CA ALA A 152 19.90 -18.36 45.70
C ALA A 152 18.54 -18.68 46.36
N ALA A 153 17.45 -18.07 45.94
CA ALA A 153 16.11 -18.52 46.20
C ALA A 153 15.47 -19.13 44.96
N SER A 154 15.43 -20.45 45.00
CA SER A 154 14.71 -21.33 44.09
C SER A 154 13.18 -21.04 44.14
N ILE A 155 12.60 -20.56 43.02
CA ILE A 155 11.14 -20.49 42.87
C ILE A 155 10.69 -21.71 42.08
N LYS A 156 9.91 -22.56 42.79
CA LYS A 156 9.29 -23.79 42.34
C LYS A 156 8.31 -23.51 41.20
N THR A 157 8.48 -24.24 40.10
CA THR A 157 7.50 -24.39 39.00
C THR A 157 6.24 -25.10 39.53
N GLY A 158 5.14 -24.37 39.63
CA GLY A 158 3.83 -24.93 39.87
C GLY A 158 3.26 -25.55 38.59
N LYS A 159 3.17 -26.86 38.54
CA LYS A 159 2.42 -27.62 37.56
C LYS A 159 0.91 -27.35 37.72
N CYS A 160 0.30 -26.73 36.76
CA CYS A 160 -1.15 -26.66 36.66
C CYS A 160 -1.67 -27.96 36.03
N GLN A 161 -2.48 -28.72 36.79
CA GLN A 161 -3.08 -29.98 36.36
C GLN A 161 -4.23 -29.72 35.39
N GLU A 162 -4.10 -30.30 34.19
CA GLU A 162 -5.20 -30.47 33.22
C GLU A 162 -6.28 -31.37 33.81
N LYS A 163 -7.47 -30.83 34.05
CA LYS A 163 -8.68 -31.63 34.29
C LYS A 163 -9.26 -32.09 32.96
N LYS A 164 -8.97 -33.33 32.58
CA LYS A 164 -9.67 -34.07 31.53
C LYS A 164 -11.14 -34.19 31.83
N ARG A 165 -12.01 -33.55 31.04
CA ARG A 165 -13.44 -33.86 30.99
C ARG A 165 -13.64 -35.13 30.17
N LYS A 166 -14.21 -36.15 30.81
CA LYS A 166 -14.59 -37.43 30.20
C LYS A 166 -15.66 -37.21 29.15
N HIS A 167 -15.38 -37.65 27.96
CA HIS A 167 -16.32 -37.82 26.84
C HIS A 167 -17.20 -39.03 27.15
N CYS A 168 -18.51 -38.84 27.28
CA CYS A 168 -19.47 -39.92 27.40
C CYS A 168 -19.91 -40.29 25.98
N GLN A 169 -19.41 -41.41 25.49
CA GLN A 169 -19.92 -42.06 24.29
C GLN A 169 -21.14 -42.87 24.67
N VAL A 170 -22.26 -42.64 24.01
CA VAL A 170 -23.43 -43.53 24.05
C VAL A 170 -23.57 -44.15 22.68
N GLU A 171 -23.30 -45.46 22.63
CA GLU A 171 -23.58 -46.31 21.46
C GLU A 171 -25.07 -46.66 21.43
N PRO A 172 -25.69 -46.84 20.25
CA PRO A 172 -27.07 -47.28 20.14
C PRO A 172 -27.17 -48.78 20.15
N GLN A 173 -27.85 -49.38 21.10
CA GLN A 173 -28.26 -50.78 21.10
C GLN A 173 -29.59 -50.91 20.35
N ASN A 174 -29.57 -51.69 19.26
CA ASN A 174 -30.72 -52.30 18.62
C ASN A 174 -31.41 -53.30 19.56
N GLN A 175 -32.70 -53.17 19.75
CA GLN A 175 -33.55 -54.26 20.10
C GLN A 175 -34.85 -54.25 19.28
N GLU A 176 -34.96 -55.23 18.39
CA GLU A 176 -36.20 -55.64 17.75
C GLU A 176 -37.12 -56.26 18.80
N VAL A 177 -38.38 -55.84 18.90
CA VAL A 177 -39.48 -56.65 19.40
C VAL A 177 -40.74 -56.39 18.58
N SER A 178 -41.31 -57.49 18.14
CA SER A 178 -42.38 -57.72 17.24
C SER A 178 -43.80 -57.30 17.72
N ASN A 179 -44.57 -56.84 16.72
CA ASN A 179 -46.01 -56.99 16.47
C ASN A 179 -47.03 -57.11 17.62
N LYS A 180 -47.97 -56.14 17.67
CA LYS A 180 -49.42 -56.48 17.52
C LYS A 180 -50.22 -55.23 17.17
N ALA A 181 -50.99 -55.40 16.10
CA ALA A 181 -51.95 -54.41 15.62
C ALA A 181 -53.13 -54.16 16.56
N SER A 182 -53.46 -52.92 16.78
CA SER A 182 -54.82 -52.45 17.09
C SER A 182 -54.97 -51.06 16.56
N LYS A 183 -56.06 -50.84 15.81
CA LYS A 183 -56.48 -49.55 15.22
C LYS A 183 -56.68 -48.51 16.32
N PRO A 184 -56.12 -47.33 16.16
CA PRO A 184 -56.59 -46.19 16.97
C PRO A 184 -57.63 -45.36 16.17
N ASP A 185 -58.53 -44.80 16.89
CA ASP A 185 -59.52 -43.77 16.50
C ASP A 185 -58.84 -42.49 16.01
N PRO A 186 -59.54 -41.66 15.23
CA PRO A 186 -58.95 -40.43 14.69
C PRO A 186 -58.62 -39.47 15.83
N PRO A 187 -57.41 -38.92 15.86
CA PRO A 187 -57.05 -37.93 16.87
C PRO A 187 -57.81 -36.61 16.59
N ALA A 188 -58.36 -36.10 17.64
CA ALA A 188 -58.94 -34.76 17.74
C ALA A 188 -57.89 -33.71 17.26
N ASP A 189 -58.38 -32.76 16.54
CA ASP A 189 -57.72 -31.54 16.13
C ASP A 189 -57.07 -30.83 17.33
N LEU A 190 -55.82 -31.06 17.55
CA LEU A 190 -55.03 -30.34 18.57
C LEU A 190 -54.26 -29.23 17.91
N GLY A 191 -54.90 -28.09 17.94
CA GLY A 191 -54.17 -26.88 18.25
C GLY A 191 -53.34 -26.29 17.16
N ALA A 192 -53.94 -25.28 16.57
CA ALA A 192 -53.22 -24.15 16.03
C ALA A 192 -51.88 -23.96 16.77
N LYS A 193 -50.78 -24.15 16.02
CA LYS A 193 -49.49 -23.59 16.35
C LYS A 193 -49.72 -22.12 16.56
N THR A 194 -49.76 -21.65 17.78
CA THR A 194 -49.64 -20.24 18.11
C THR A 194 -48.29 -19.78 17.58
N ALA A 195 -48.30 -19.37 16.33
CA ALA A 195 -47.29 -18.50 15.80
C ALA A 195 -47.26 -17.29 16.74
N LEU A 196 -46.21 -17.15 17.51
CA LEU A 196 -45.91 -15.93 18.24
C LEU A 196 -45.90 -14.81 17.19
N SER A 197 -47.06 -14.19 16.95
CA SER A 197 -47.17 -12.98 16.18
C SER A 197 -46.60 -11.85 17.05
N VAL A 198 -45.30 -11.63 16.97
CA VAL A 198 -44.70 -10.41 17.48
C VAL A 198 -45.37 -9.27 16.72
N PRO A 199 -46.04 -8.31 17.38
CA PRO A 199 -46.63 -7.20 16.68
C PRO A 199 -45.56 -6.45 15.87
N LEU A 200 -45.80 -6.20 14.62
CA LEU A 200 -44.91 -5.47 13.72
C LEU A 200 -44.53 -4.09 14.31
N ALA A 201 -45.39 -3.49 15.08
CA ALA A 201 -45.24 -2.20 15.76
C ALA A 201 -44.20 -2.17 16.92
N SER A 202 -43.64 -3.32 17.31
CA SER A 202 -42.66 -3.40 18.40
C SER A 202 -41.21 -3.52 17.93
N PHE A 203 -40.95 -3.54 16.59
CA PHE A 203 -39.60 -3.59 16.02
C PHE A 203 -39.17 -2.19 15.62
N ASP A 204 -38.20 -1.61 16.33
CA ASP A 204 -37.57 -0.37 15.91
C ASP A 204 -36.40 -0.71 14.97
N ALA A 205 -36.37 -0.09 13.80
CA ALA A 205 -35.28 -0.26 12.86
C ALA A 205 -33.91 0.13 13.44
N SER A 206 -33.91 1.03 14.42
CA SER A 206 -32.69 1.48 15.12
C SER A 206 -32.00 0.35 15.92
N ASP A 207 -32.73 -0.69 16.35
CA ASP A 207 -32.17 -1.86 17.04
C ASP A 207 -31.37 -2.77 16.09
N LEU A 208 -31.59 -2.64 14.79
CA LEU A 208 -30.94 -3.42 13.74
C LEU A 208 -29.97 -2.60 12.88
N GLU A 209 -29.41 -1.54 13.48
CA GLU A 209 -28.42 -0.69 12.83
C GLU A 209 -26.97 -1.05 13.19
N CYS A 210 -26.12 -0.90 12.19
CA CYS A 210 -24.69 -1.06 12.38
C CYS A 210 -24.09 0.17 13.08
N SER A 211 -23.47 -0.02 14.23
CA SER A 211 -22.82 1.06 15.01
C SER A 211 -21.65 1.77 14.30
N LEU A 212 -21.19 1.24 13.15
CA LEU A 212 -20.10 1.82 12.38
C LEU A 212 -20.59 2.73 11.26
N CYS A 213 -21.70 2.40 10.60
CA CYS A 213 -22.21 3.20 9.49
C CYS A 213 -23.56 3.87 9.82
N MET A 214 -24.15 3.59 10.99
CA MET A 214 -25.44 4.15 11.44
C MET A 214 -26.56 3.91 10.40
N ARG A 215 -26.56 2.70 9.82
CA ARG A 215 -27.55 2.26 8.83
C ARG A 215 -27.98 0.84 9.16
N LEU A 216 -29.12 0.42 8.65
CA LEU A 216 -29.60 -0.96 8.75
C LEU A 216 -28.47 -1.94 8.38
N PHE A 217 -28.31 -3.03 9.15
CA PHE A 217 -27.30 -4.05 8.84
C PHE A 217 -27.45 -4.56 7.40
N TYR A 218 -26.32 -4.61 6.71
CA TYR A 218 -26.19 -5.23 5.41
C TYR A 218 -25.06 -6.25 5.44
N GLU A 219 -25.38 -7.51 5.07
CA GLU A 219 -24.47 -8.66 5.28
C GLU A 219 -23.94 -8.69 6.72
N PRO A 220 -24.79 -8.83 7.75
CA PRO A 220 -24.36 -8.79 9.14
C PRO A 220 -23.42 -9.94 9.47
N VAL A 221 -22.30 -9.63 10.14
CA VAL A 221 -21.32 -10.59 10.63
C VAL A 221 -21.08 -10.40 12.11
N THR A 222 -20.97 -11.50 12.85
CA THR A 222 -20.70 -11.48 14.28
C THR A 222 -19.26 -11.90 14.55
N THR A 223 -18.56 -11.07 15.32
CA THR A 223 -17.18 -11.33 15.75
C THR A 223 -17.16 -12.38 16.85
N PRO A 224 -16.01 -13.06 17.13
CA PRO A 224 -15.87 -14.01 18.23
C PRO A 224 -16.20 -13.42 19.62
N CYS A 225 -16.06 -12.13 19.79
CA CYS A 225 -16.44 -11.41 21.02
C CYS A 225 -17.93 -11.03 21.09
N GLY A 226 -18.76 -11.49 20.13
CA GLY A 226 -20.22 -11.34 20.14
C GLY A 226 -20.76 -10.05 19.51
N HIS A 227 -19.93 -9.14 19.03
CA HIS A 227 -20.39 -7.89 18.40
C HIS A 227 -20.70 -8.07 16.91
N THR A 228 -21.81 -7.49 16.48
CA THR A 228 -22.28 -7.59 15.08
C THR A 228 -22.08 -6.26 14.34
N PHE A 229 -21.65 -6.36 13.08
CA PHE A 229 -21.41 -5.24 12.16
C PHE A 229 -21.79 -5.65 10.73
N CYS A 230 -21.98 -4.68 9.85
CA CYS A 230 -21.94 -4.99 8.42
C CYS A 230 -20.56 -5.55 8.04
N LEU A 231 -20.52 -6.55 7.18
CA LEU A 231 -19.25 -7.17 6.72
C LEU A 231 -18.25 -6.11 6.25
N LYS A 232 -18.66 -5.21 5.36
CA LYS A 232 -17.78 -4.17 4.80
C LYS A 232 -17.29 -3.15 5.83
N CYS A 233 -18.13 -2.84 6.82
CA CYS A 233 -17.73 -1.95 7.91
C CYS A 233 -16.66 -2.58 8.79
N LEU A 234 -16.83 -3.87 9.14
CA LEU A 234 -15.84 -4.59 9.93
C LEU A 234 -14.52 -4.74 9.18
N GLU A 235 -14.54 -5.16 7.91
CA GLU A 235 -13.33 -5.27 7.06
C GLU A 235 -12.55 -3.97 7.00
N ARG A 236 -13.24 -2.83 6.83
CA ARG A 236 -12.63 -1.50 6.81
C ARG A 236 -11.95 -1.16 8.15
N CYS A 237 -12.57 -1.47 9.27
CA CYS A 237 -11.97 -1.27 10.59
C CYS A 237 -10.74 -2.16 10.80
N LEU A 238 -10.80 -3.42 10.35
CA LEU A 238 -9.69 -4.37 10.46
C LEU A 238 -8.48 -4.01 9.57
N ASP A 239 -8.66 -3.24 8.50
CA ASP A 239 -7.55 -2.68 7.72
C ASP A 239 -6.67 -1.74 8.57
N HIS A 240 -7.26 -1.04 9.52
CA HIS A 240 -6.56 -0.11 10.41
C HIS A 240 -6.06 -0.77 11.69
N ASN A 241 -6.87 -1.65 12.30
CA ASN A 241 -6.54 -2.29 13.56
C ASN A 241 -7.25 -3.65 13.68
N ALA A 242 -6.48 -4.70 13.93
CA ALA A 242 -7.00 -6.06 14.11
C ALA A 242 -7.69 -6.27 15.49
N LYS A 243 -8.54 -5.31 15.90
CA LYS A 243 -9.31 -5.33 17.14
C LYS A 243 -10.78 -5.03 16.88
N CYS A 244 -11.66 -5.59 17.72
CA CYS A 244 -13.07 -5.26 17.64
C CYS A 244 -13.31 -3.75 17.82
N PRO A 245 -14.08 -3.11 16.95
CA PRO A 245 -14.36 -1.67 17.06
C PRO A 245 -15.00 -1.25 18.39
N LEU A 246 -15.82 -2.12 19.00
CA LEU A 246 -16.52 -1.84 20.24
C LEU A 246 -15.71 -2.22 21.49
N CYS A 247 -15.41 -3.50 21.70
CA CYS A 247 -14.77 -3.98 22.94
C CYS A 247 -13.24 -4.02 22.87
N LYS A 248 -12.63 -3.78 21.72
CA LYS A 248 -11.17 -3.80 21.50
C LYS A 248 -10.52 -5.19 21.63
N ASP A 249 -11.30 -6.26 21.71
CA ASP A 249 -10.79 -7.64 21.66
C ASP A 249 -10.04 -7.93 20.37
N GLY A 250 -9.04 -8.82 20.44
CA GLY A 250 -8.20 -9.18 19.32
C GLY A 250 -8.93 -9.99 18.23
N LEU A 251 -8.92 -9.50 16.99
CA LEU A 251 -9.53 -10.14 15.82
C LEU A 251 -8.49 -10.56 14.77
N SER A 252 -7.24 -10.78 15.16
CA SER A 252 -6.15 -11.12 14.24
C SER A 252 -6.42 -12.39 13.45
N GLN A 253 -7.09 -13.39 14.03
CA GLN A 253 -7.47 -14.62 13.32
C GLN A 253 -8.56 -14.37 12.26
N CYS A 254 -9.52 -13.48 12.53
CA CYS A 254 -10.52 -13.08 11.55
C CYS A 254 -9.89 -12.37 10.37
N LEU A 255 -8.93 -11.46 10.65
CA LEU A 255 -8.16 -10.77 9.60
C LEU A 255 -7.33 -11.76 8.78
N ALA A 256 -6.62 -12.68 9.43
CA ALA A 256 -5.75 -13.66 8.78
C ALA A 256 -6.52 -14.64 7.89
N SER A 257 -7.65 -15.17 8.37
CA SER A 257 -8.47 -16.14 7.65
C SER A 257 -9.39 -15.50 6.63
N ARG A 258 -9.74 -14.21 6.79
CA ARG A 258 -10.78 -13.49 6.06
C ARG A 258 -12.13 -14.21 6.03
N LYS A 259 -12.38 -15.02 7.06
CA LYS A 259 -13.63 -15.73 7.26
C LYS A 259 -14.40 -15.05 8.38
N TYR A 260 -15.58 -14.59 8.06
CA TYR A 260 -16.49 -13.92 9.00
C TYR A 260 -17.74 -14.76 9.16
N SER A 261 -18.21 -14.93 10.41
CA SER A 261 -19.43 -15.67 10.68
C SER A 261 -20.64 -14.81 10.36
N LYS A 262 -21.36 -15.16 9.29
CA LYS A 262 -22.63 -14.49 8.93
C LYS A 262 -23.64 -14.68 10.05
N ASN A 263 -24.37 -13.61 10.37
CA ASN A 263 -25.46 -13.65 11.33
C ASN A 263 -26.79 -13.87 10.61
N ILE A 264 -27.08 -15.13 10.33
CA ILE A 264 -28.29 -15.54 9.58
C ILE A 264 -29.56 -15.09 10.30
N ILE A 265 -29.59 -15.13 11.63
CA ILE A 265 -30.77 -14.71 12.41
C ILE A 265 -31.07 -13.23 12.16
N MET A 266 -30.04 -12.37 12.18
CA MET A 266 -30.20 -10.95 11.87
C MET A 266 -30.68 -10.73 10.42
N GLU A 267 -30.12 -11.45 9.46
CA GLU A 267 -30.54 -11.38 8.06
C GLU A 267 -32.04 -11.74 7.92
N GLU A 268 -32.46 -12.83 8.55
CA GLU A 268 -33.86 -13.28 8.49
C GLU A 268 -34.82 -12.34 9.22
N LEU A 269 -34.42 -11.78 10.37
CA LEU A 269 -35.23 -10.80 11.09
C LEU A 269 -35.44 -9.54 10.25
N ILE A 270 -34.37 -9.01 9.65
CA ILE A 270 -34.43 -7.84 8.79
C ILE A 270 -35.32 -8.11 7.57
N ALA A 271 -35.10 -9.25 6.90
CA ALA A 271 -35.90 -9.62 5.73
C ALA A 271 -37.38 -9.77 6.01
N LYS A 272 -37.73 -10.25 7.22
CA LYS A 272 -39.10 -10.48 7.64
C LYS A 272 -39.83 -9.23 8.14
N PHE A 273 -39.12 -8.41 8.94
CA PHE A 273 -39.76 -7.29 9.65
C PHE A 273 -39.47 -5.92 9.04
N LEU A 274 -38.40 -5.78 8.26
CA LEU A 274 -37.97 -4.52 7.63
C LEU A 274 -37.64 -4.72 6.14
N PRO A 275 -38.58 -5.28 5.33
CA PRO A 275 -38.30 -5.61 3.92
C PRO A 275 -38.11 -4.38 3.03
N GLU A 276 -38.79 -3.27 3.31
CA GLU A 276 -38.67 -2.05 2.50
C GLU A 276 -37.35 -1.31 2.81
N GLU A 277 -36.98 -1.23 4.09
CA GLU A 277 -35.71 -0.64 4.52
C GLU A 277 -34.51 -1.48 4.01
N LEU A 278 -34.65 -2.80 3.97
CA LEU A 278 -33.64 -3.68 3.37
C LEU A 278 -33.51 -3.44 1.86
N LYS A 279 -34.62 -3.24 1.16
CA LYS A 279 -34.62 -2.96 -0.27
C LYS A 279 -33.95 -1.62 -0.58
N GLU A 280 -34.25 -0.59 0.21
CA GLU A 280 -33.60 0.72 0.10
C GLU A 280 -32.10 0.61 0.40
N ARG A 281 -31.75 -0.12 1.45
CA ARG A 281 -30.34 -0.34 1.85
C ARG A 281 -29.56 -1.06 0.75
N LYS A 282 -30.19 -2.05 0.09
CA LYS A 282 -29.60 -2.77 -1.03
C LYS A 282 -29.42 -1.87 -2.25
N LYS A 283 -30.42 -1.06 -2.57
CA LYS A 283 -30.36 -0.10 -3.67
C LYS A 283 -29.21 0.89 -3.48
N LEU A 284 -29.08 1.48 -2.29
CA LEU A 284 -27.97 2.38 -1.96
C LEU A 284 -26.58 1.70 -2.10
N TYR A 285 -26.48 0.42 -1.76
CA TYR A 285 -25.25 -0.34 -1.96
C TYR A 285 -24.95 -0.58 -3.44
N GLU A 286 -25.96 -0.92 -4.23
CA GLU A 286 -25.82 -1.12 -5.67
C GLU A 286 -25.40 0.19 -6.38
N GLU A 287 -26.00 1.32 -6.03
CA GLU A 287 -25.63 2.65 -6.54
C GLU A 287 -24.18 3.02 -6.17
N GLU A 288 -23.76 2.74 -4.93
CA GLU A 288 -22.37 2.95 -4.49
C GLU A 288 -21.39 2.08 -5.29
N MET A 289 -21.75 0.82 -5.57
CA MET A 289 -20.93 -0.10 -6.35
C MET A 289 -20.86 0.30 -7.82
N GLU A 290 -21.95 0.80 -8.40
CA GLU A 290 -21.98 1.33 -9.77
C GLU A 290 -21.08 2.57 -9.89
N GLU A 291 -21.19 3.51 -8.95
CA GLU A 291 -20.30 4.68 -8.91
C GLU A 291 -18.81 4.29 -8.81
N LEU A 292 -18.49 3.31 -7.97
CA LEU A 292 -17.12 2.81 -7.80
C LEU A 292 -16.59 2.04 -9.02
N SER A 293 -17.44 1.56 -9.89
CA SER A 293 -17.07 0.84 -11.11
C SER A 293 -16.77 1.75 -12.30
N ASN A 294 -16.97 3.06 -12.17
CA ASN A 294 -16.71 4.01 -13.24
C ASN A 294 -15.20 4.13 -13.52
N LEU A 295 -14.81 3.90 -14.79
CA LEU A 295 -13.40 3.92 -15.21
C LEU A 295 -12.94 5.28 -15.77
N ASN A 296 -13.80 6.31 -15.76
CA ASN A 296 -13.47 7.65 -16.24
C ASN A 296 -13.61 8.73 -15.15
N LYS A 297 -14.52 8.52 -14.19
CA LYS A 297 -14.78 9.45 -13.10
C LYS A 297 -14.47 8.79 -11.75
N ASN A 298 -13.90 9.56 -10.84
CA ASN A 298 -13.51 9.08 -9.51
C ASN A 298 -12.64 7.80 -9.56
N VAL A 299 -11.87 7.62 -10.63
CA VAL A 299 -10.98 6.47 -10.79
C VAL A 299 -10.00 6.41 -9.63
N PRO A 300 -9.88 5.27 -8.91
CA PRO A 300 -8.94 5.14 -7.81
C PRO A 300 -7.50 5.28 -8.30
N ILE A 301 -6.69 6.13 -7.64
CA ILE A 301 -5.30 6.42 -8.00
C ILE A 301 -4.35 5.94 -6.91
N PHE A 302 -3.43 5.07 -7.29
CA PHE A 302 -2.29 4.68 -6.47
C PHE A 302 -1.10 5.57 -6.79
N VAL A 303 -0.66 6.35 -5.81
CA VAL A 303 0.46 7.28 -6.00
C VAL A 303 1.75 6.64 -5.54
N CYS A 304 2.61 6.23 -6.48
CA CYS A 304 3.86 5.54 -6.16
C CYS A 304 4.96 5.78 -7.21
N THR A 305 4.92 5.07 -8.33
CA THR A 305 6.00 5.03 -9.33
C THR A 305 5.46 5.18 -10.74
N MET A 306 6.37 5.22 -11.71
CA MET A 306 5.99 5.14 -13.13
C MET A 306 5.49 3.73 -13.47
N ALA A 307 4.42 3.69 -14.25
CA ALA A 307 3.90 2.47 -14.86
C ALA A 307 3.65 2.72 -16.35
N TYR A 308 3.78 1.67 -17.14
CA TYR A 308 3.66 1.76 -18.59
C TYR A 308 2.72 0.69 -19.14
N PRO A 309 2.03 0.95 -20.27
CA PRO A 309 1.26 -0.07 -20.96
C PRO A 309 2.06 -1.34 -21.20
N THR A 310 1.43 -2.50 -21.06
CA THR A 310 1.99 -3.85 -21.28
C THR A 310 3.13 -4.26 -20.35
N VAL A 311 3.59 -3.37 -19.46
CA VAL A 311 4.70 -3.64 -18.53
C VAL A 311 4.16 -4.14 -17.20
N PRO A 312 4.70 -5.26 -16.65
CA PRO A 312 4.37 -5.72 -15.30
C PRO A 312 4.70 -4.69 -14.23
N CYS A 313 3.81 -4.52 -13.26
CA CYS A 313 3.98 -3.61 -12.13
C CYS A 313 3.50 -4.29 -10.84
N PRO A 314 4.30 -5.18 -10.25
CA PRO A 314 3.95 -5.81 -8.97
C PRO A 314 4.03 -4.80 -7.83
N LEU A 315 3.01 -4.81 -6.97
CA LEU A 315 2.87 -3.84 -5.87
C LEU A 315 2.70 -4.54 -4.53
N HIS A 316 3.32 -3.99 -3.50
CA HIS A 316 3.10 -4.38 -2.12
C HIS A 316 2.19 -3.37 -1.44
N ILE A 317 1.00 -3.81 -1.05
CA ILE A 317 -0.04 -2.98 -0.45
C ILE A 317 -0.04 -3.18 1.06
N PHE A 318 0.28 -2.15 1.80
CA PHE A 318 0.35 -2.18 3.27
C PHE A 318 -0.47 -1.07 3.94
N GLU A 319 -0.69 0.06 3.28
CA GLU A 319 -1.46 1.17 3.83
C GLU A 319 -2.97 0.85 3.82
N PRO A 320 -3.71 1.12 4.92
CA PRO A 320 -5.13 0.78 5.04
C PRO A 320 -6.02 1.33 3.92
N CYS A 321 -5.80 2.58 3.49
CA CYS A 321 -6.55 3.18 2.40
C CYS A 321 -6.35 2.44 1.07
N TYR A 322 -5.13 1.99 0.78
CA TYR A 322 -4.87 1.22 -0.42
C TYR A 322 -5.34 -0.24 -0.32
N ARG A 323 -5.39 -0.83 0.89
CA ARG A 323 -6.04 -2.13 1.10
C ARG A 323 -7.52 -2.06 0.72
N LEU A 324 -8.21 -1.01 1.18
CA LEU A 324 -9.61 -0.74 0.82
C LEU A 324 -9.77 -0.52 -0.70
N MET A 325 -8.90 0.30 -1.29
CA MET A 325 -8.92 0.58 -2.74
C MET A 325 -8.82 -0.70 -3.58
N ILE A 326 -7.83 -1.55 -3.31
CA ILE A 326 -7.63 -2.81 -4.06
C ILE A 326 -8.82 -3.75 -3.85
N ARG A 327 -9.36 -3.86 -2.63
CA ARG A 327 -10.53 -4.68 -2.36
C ARG A 327 -11.75 -4.20 -3.18
N ARG A 328 -12.01 -2.90 -3.23
CA ARG A 328 -13.08 -2.32 -4.05
C ARG A 328 -12.90 -2.61 -5.54
N CYS A 329 -11.69 -2.49 -6.08
CA CYS A 329 -11.42 -2.86 -7.48
C CYS A 329 -11.74 -4.33 -7.78
N ILE A 330 -11.59 -5.22 -6.81
CA ILE A 330 -11.93 -6.64 -6.94
C ILE A 330 -13.43 -6.84 -6.82
N GLU A 331 -14.09 -6.23 -5.83
CA GLU A 331 -15.52 -6.35 -5.54
C GLU A 331 -16.41 -5.79 -6.65
N THR A 332 -16.03 -4.64 -7.22
CA THR A 332 -16.71 -4.06 -8.39
C THR A 332 -16.49 -4.84 -9.68
N GLY A 333 -15.54 -5.79 -9.68
CA GLY A 333 -15.17 -6.55 -10.88
C GLY A 333 -14.35 -5.76 -11.90
N THR A 334 -14.11 -4.45 -11.70
CA THR A 334 -13.31 -3.62 -12.61
C THR A 334 -11.86 -4.09 -12.69
N ARG A 335 -11.31 -4.54 -11.55
CA ARG A 335 -9.92 -5.00 -11.40
C ARG A 335 -8.90 -3.99 -11.94
N GLN A 336 -9.23 -2.70 -11.96
CA GLN A 336 -8.41 -1.64 -12.52
C GLN A 336 -8.28 -0.46 -11.56
N PHE A 337 -7.12 0.20 -11.61
CA PHE A 337 -6.84 1.46 -10.92
C PHE A 337 -5.74 2.22 -11.65
N GLY A 338 -5.67 3.53 -11.43
CA GLY A 338 -4.64 4.37 -12.01
C GLY A 338 -3.37 4.36 -11.17
N MET A 339 -2.21 4.35 -11.84
CA MET A 339 -0.90 4.58 -11.24
C MET A 339 -0.37 5.93 -11.67
N CYS A 340 -0.02 6.79 -10.71
CA CYS A 340 0.61 8.08 -10.95
C CYS A 340 1.88 8.25 -10.13
N LEU A 341 2.84 9.01 -10.66
CA LEU A 341 4.00 9.46 -9.92
C LEU A 341 3.59 10.54 -8.91
N GLY A 342 4.14 10.51 -7.70
CA GLY A 342 3.91 11.55 -6.71
C GLY A 342 4.49 12.91 -7.14
N ASP A 343 3.72 13.97 -6.96
CA ASP A 343 4.13 15.35 -7.17
C ASP A 343 4.04 16.11 -5.85
N PRO A 344 5.11 16.78 -5.39
CA PRO A 344 5.12 17.46 -4.10
C PRO A 344 4.21 18.70 -4.03
N VAL A 345 3.86 19.28 -5.18
CA VAL A 345 3.01 20.48 -5.28
C VAL A 345 1.57 20.11 -5.58
N LYS A 346 1.36 19.26 -6.58
CA LYS A 346 0.04 18.88 -7.08
C LYS A 346 -0.55 17.61 -6.42
N GLY A 347 0.20 16.94 -5.53
CA GLY A 347 -0.16 15.64 -4.96
C GLY A 347 0.29 14.48 -5.85
N PHE A 348 -0.13 14.44 -7.11
CA PHE A 348 0.35 13.48 -8.09
C PHE A 348 0.37 14.03 -9.52
N ALA A 349 1.09 13.34 -10.40
CA ALA A 349 1.35 13.77 -11.76
C ALA A 349 0.07 13.81 -12.61
N GLU A 350 0.07 14.69 -13.61
CA GLU A 350 -1.04 14.89 -14.55
C GLU A 350 -1.25 13.71 -15.51
N TYR A 351 -0.25 12.85 -15.67
CA TYR A 351 -0.30 11.68 -16.55
C TYR A 351 -0.01 10.41 -15.79
N GLY A 352 -0.70 9.33 -16.14
CA GLY A 352 -0.56 8.04 -15.50
C GLY A 352 -0.88 6.87 -16.42
N CYS A 353 -0.83 5.67 -15.86
CA CYS A 353 -1.18 4.44 -16.54
C CYS A 353 -2.19 3.64 -15.71
N ILE A 354 -3.26 3.18 -16.33
CA ILE A 354 -4.18 2.23 -15.72
C ILE A 354 -3.46 0.89 -15.57
N LEU A 355 -3.52 0.34 -14.38
CA LEU A 355 -3.08 -1.01 -14.06
C LEU A 355 -4.27 -1.96 -13.95
N GLU A 356 -4.12 -3.15 -14.53
CA GLU A 356 -5.07 -4.25 -14.37
C GLU A 356 -4.52 -5.24 -13.36
N ILE A 357 -5.33 -5.61 -12.37
CA ILE A 357 -5.02 -6.60 -11.34
C ILE A 357 -5.17 -8.00 -11.95
N ARG A 358 -4.07 -8.73 -12.11
CA ARG A 358 -4.06 -10.12 -12.57
C ARG A 358 -4.29 -11.09 -11.41
N ASN A 359 -3.56 -10.86 -10.31
CA ASN A 359 -3.64 -11.70 -9.12
C ASN A 359 -3.37 -10.88 -7.86
N VAL A 360 -3.96 -11.32 -6.72
CA VAL A 360 -3.70 -10.74 -5.40
C VAL A 360 -3.44 -11.85 -4.41
N GLN A 361 -2.34 -11.73 -3.67
CA GLN A 361 -2.06 -12.60 -2.54
C GLN A 361 -2.14 -11.78 -1.26
N PHE A 362 -2.99 -12.23 -0.35
CA PHE A 362 -3.17 -11.62 0.96
C PHE A 362 -2.33 -12.32 2.01
N PHE A 363 -1.77 -11.54 2.94
CA PHE A 363 -1.06 -12.03 4.11
C PHE A 363 -1.95 -11.98 5.35
N ALA A 364 -1.55 -12.72 6.39
CA ALA A 364 -2.28 -12.81 7.66
C ALA A 364 -2.41 -11.46 8.40
N ASP A 365 -1.47 -10.54 8.18
CA ASP A 365 -1.47 -9.20 8.76
C ASP A 365 -2.29 -8.16 7.95
N GLY A 366 -3.00 -8.62 6.93
CA GLY A 366 -3.83 -7.78 6.07
C GLY A 366 -3.08 -7.11 4.91
N ARG A 367 -1.75 -7.17 4.84
CA ARG A 367 -0.98 -6.74 3.67
C ARG A 367 -1.32 -7.61 2.46
N SER A 368 -1.00 -7.14 1.27
CA SER A 368 -1.13 -7.95 0.05
C SER A 368 -0.06 -7.62 -0.97
N VAL A 369 0.24 -8.60 -1.81
CA VAL A 369 1.00 -8.40 -3.04
C VAL A 369 0.03 -8.48 -4.21
N VAL A 370 0.03 -7.46 -5.04
CA VAL A 370 -0.81 -7.32 -6.22
C VAL A 370 0.06 -7.52 -7.45
N ASP A 371 -0.20 -8.56 -8.21
CA ASP A 371 0.36 -8.74 -9.54
C ASP A 371 -0.51 -7.94 -10.52
N SER A 372 0.07 -6.91 -11.11
CA SER A 372 -0.63 -6.01 -12.04
C SER A 372 0.19 -5.73 -13.28
N ILE A 373 -0.50 -5.31 -14.35
CA ILE A 373 0.08 -4.97 -15.64
C ILE A 373 -0.51 -3.66 -16.18
N GLY A 374 0.31 -2.83 -16.79
CA GLY A 374 -0.17 -1.61 -17.43
C GLY A 374 -1.09 -1.87 -18.62
N LYS A 375 -2.15 -1.07 -18.76
CA LYS A 375 -3.14 -1.19 -19.84
C LYS A 375 -3.19 0.04 -20.72
N ARG A 376 -3.70 1.14 -20.21
CA ARG A 376 -3.98 2.36 -20.99
C ARG A 376 -3.39 3.57 -20.29
N ARG A 377 -2.89 4.50 -21.06
CA ARG A 377 -2.43 5.80 -20.59
C ARG A 377 -3.62 6.72 -20.36
N PHE A 378 -3.49 7.62 -19.41
CA PHE A 378 -4.51 8.64 -19.16
C PHE A 378 -3.90 9.98 -18.76
N LYS A 379 -4.69 11.03 -18.97
CA LYS A 379 -4.50 12.36 -18.44
C LYS A 379 -5.47 12.59 -17.29
N VAL A 380 -5.01 13.18 -16.20
CA VAL A 380 -5.82 13.62 -15.08
C VAL A 380 -6.50 14.94 -15.44
N LEU A 381 -7.82 14.98 -15.31
CA LEU A 381 -8.63 16.18 -15.51
C LEU A 381 -8.88 16.88 -14.17
N HIS A 382 -9.35 16.12 -13.17
CA HIS A 382 -9.61 16.60 -11.83
C HIS A 382 -9.05 15.61 -10.81
N GLN A 383 -8.49 16.13 -9.74
CA GLN A 383 -8.00 15.33 -8.61
C GLN A 383 -9.01 15.37 -7.48
N GLY A 384 -9.23 14.22 -6.84
CA GLY A 384 -10.10 14.07 -5.69
C GLY A 384 -9.49 13.11 -4.66
N GLN A 385 -10.24 12.88 -3.60
CA GLN A 385 -9.89 11.93 -2.56
C GLN A 385 -11.15 11.23 -2.05
N ARG A 386 -11.09 9.93 -1.86
CA ARG A 386 -12.17 9.12 -1.31
C ARG A 386 -11.61 8.16 -0.26
N ASP A 387 -12.18 8.13 0.93
CA ASP A 387 -11.83 7.18 2.00
C ASP A 387 -10.32 7.06 2.29
N GLY A 388 -9.58 8.16 2.12
CA GLY A 388 -8.15 8.25 2.39
C GLY A 388 -7.23 7.86 1.23
N TYR A 389 -7.73 7.39 0.09
CA TYR A 389 -6.96 7.23 -1.14
C TYR A 389 -7.32 8.30 -2.18
N ASN A 390 -6.40 8.53 -3.11
CA ASN A 390 -6.60 9.52 -4.17
C ASN A 390 -7.53 8.97 -5.25
N THR A 391 -8.31 9.87 -5.87
CA THR A 391 -9.14 9.60 -7.04
C THR A 391 -8.89 10.64 -8.12
N ALA A 392 -9.26 10.35 -9.35
CA ALA A 392 -9.20 11.32 -10.45
C ALA A 392 -10.31 11.09 -11.47
N ASP A 393 -10.79 12.18 -12.05
CA ASP A 393 -11.46 12.14 -13.34
C ASP A 393 -10.38 12.13 -14.42
N ILE A 394 -10.50 11.22 -15.38
CA ILE A 394 -9.44 10.95 -16.35
C ILE A 394 -9.96 10.96 -17.80
N GLU A 395 -9.04 11.28 -18.69
CA GLU A 395 -9.19 11.13 -20.14
C GLU A 395 -8.14 10.14 -20.64
N TYR A 396 -8.54 9.11 -21.39
CA TYR A 396 -7.61 8.17 -21.98
C TYR A 396 -6.80 8.81 -23.11
N ILE A 397 -5.52 8.46 -23.19
CA ILE A 397 -4.60 8.93 -24.22
C ILE A 397 -4.30 7.78 -25.17
N GLU A 398 -4.42 8.06 -26.45
CA GLU A 398 -4.07 7.14 -27.55
C GLU A 398 -3.09 7.81 -28.51
N ASP A 399 -2.34 7.00 -29.23
CA ASP A 399 -1.43 7.48 -30.27
C ASP A 399 -2.23 7.93 -31.49
N GLN A 400 -1.81 9.04 -32.07
CA GLN A 400 -2.35 9.53 -33.34
C GLN A 400 -1.80 8.67 -34.46
N LYS A 401 -2.72 8.13 -35.27
CA LYS A 401 -2.35 7.34 -36.45
C LYS A 401 -1.89 8.26 -37.58
N VAL A 402 -0.78 7.92 -38.19
CA VAL A 402 -0.29 8.55 -39.41
C VAL A 402 -0.70 7.76 -40.66
N GLN A 403 -0.83 8.41 -41.80
CA GLN A 403 -1.28 7.82 -43.06
C GLN A 403 -0.37 8.26 -44.18
N GLY A 404 -0.44 7.59 -45.32
CA GLY A 404 0.29 7.96 -46.52
C GLY A 404 1.80 7.74 -46.42
N GLU A 405 2.59 8.65 -46.94
CA GLU A 405 4.06 8.58 -46.97
C GLU A 405 4.71 8.57 -45.61
N ASP A 406 4.08 9.23 -44.63
CA ASP A 406 4.56 9.24 -43.24
C ASP A 406 4.57 7.84 -42.60
N CYS A 407 3.75 6.89 -43.08
CA CYS A 407 3.76 5.51 -42.61
C CYS A 407 5.09 4.82 -42.91
N ALA A 408 5.65 5.03 -44.08
CA ALA A 408 6.94 4.43 -44.49
C ALA A 408 8.10 4.99 -43.64
N GLU A 409 8.09 6.31 -43.39
CA GLU A 409 9.07 6.94 -42.51
C GLU A 409 8.95 6.43 -41.06
N LEU A 410 7.72 6.33 -40.52
CA LEU A 410 7.46 5.80 -39.19
C LEU A 410 7.94 4.36 -39.07
N MET A 411 7.69 3.52 -40.08
CA MET A 411 8.13 2.13 -40.09
C MET A 411 9.66 2.03 -40.11
N GLY A 412 10.33 2.84 -40.95
CA GLY A 412 11.78 2.91 -40.96
C GLY A 412 12.38 3.32 -39.61
N LEU A 413 11.80 4.35 -38.98
CA LEU A 413 12.19 4.79 -37.64
C LEU A 413 11.94 3.72 -36.59
N HIS A 414 10.77 3.07 -36.61
CA HIS A 414 10.39 1.99 -35.69
C HIS A 414 11.41 0.84 -35.77
N ASN A 415 11.75 0.38 -36.95
CA ASN A 415 12.73 -0.68 -37.14
C ASN A 415 14.13 -0.27 -36.65
N CYS A 416 14.59 0.92 -36.98
CA CYS A 416 15.89 1.43 -36.57
C CYS A 416 16.01 1.52 -35.02
N VAL A 417 14.99 2.06 -34.35
CA VAL A 417 15.02 2.24 -32.89
C VAL A 417 14.87 0.90 -32.16
N TYR A 418 14.09 -0.05 -32.70
CA TYR A 418 14.03 -1.41 -32.19
C TYR A 418 15.38 -2.10 -32.17
N GLU A 419 16.08 -2.08 -33.31
CA GLU A 419 17.42 -2.69 -33.44
C GLU A 419 18.44 -2.01 -32.50
N GLN A 420 18.36 -0.69 -32.36
CA GLN A 420 19.20 0.04 -31.41
C GLN A 420 18.91 -0.36 -29.95
N ALA A 421 17.63 -0.49 -29.56
CA ALA A 421 17.22 -0.90 -28.22
C ALA A 421 17.64 -2.34 -27.94
N SER A 422 17.44 -3.25 -28.90
CA SER A 422 17.87 -4.64 -28.83
C SER A 422 19.37 -4.78 -28.66
N SER A 423 20.15 -4.08 -29.52
CA SER A 423 21.61 -4.05 -29.45
C SER A 423 22.11 -3.54 -28.09
N TRP A 424 21.52 -2.43 -27.60
CA TRP A 424 21.84 -1.90 -26.28
C TRP A 424 21.56 -2.91 -25.19
N PHE A 425 20.38 -3.55 -25.17
CA PHE A 425 20.04 -4.56 -24.17
C PHE A 425 21.03 -5.74 -24.22
N HIS A 426 21.41 -6.20 -25.42
CA HIS A 426 22.37 -7.30 -25.58
C HIS A 426 23.79 -6.91 -25.14
N SER A 427 24.16 -5.64 -25.16
CA SER A 427 25.46 -5.15 -24.67
C SER A 427 25.58 -5.11 -23.14
N LEU A 428 24.47 -5.19 -22.41
CA LEU A 428 24.47 -5.15 -20.96
C LEU A 428 25.16 -6.37 -20.34
N LYS A 429 25.76 -6.19 -19.16
CA LYS A 429 26.35 -7.28 -18.39
C LYS A 429 25.30 -8.36 -18.08
N SER A 430 25.70 -9.64 -18.11
CA SER A 430 24.80 -10.79 -17.93
C SER A 430 24.01 -10.73 -16.61
N SER A 431 24.63 -10.27 -15.51
CA SER A 431 23.95 -10.09 -14.23
C SER A 431 22.79 -9.08 -14.30
N LEU A 432 22.98 -7.97 -15.02
CA LEU A 432 21.96 -6.95 -15.22
C LEU A 432 20.84 -7.46 -16.14
N LYS A 433 21.20 -8.14 -17.24
CA LYS A 433 20.22 -8.76 -18.13
C LYS A 433 19.32 -9.74 -17.40
N ASN A 434 19.91 -10.64 -16.61
CA ASN A 434 19.14 -11.62 -15.84
C ASN A 434 18.16 -10.95 -14.85
N ARG A 435 18.57 -9.87 -14.21
CA ARG A 435 17.69 -9.09 -13.31
C ARG A 435 16.55 -8.41 -14.07
N ILE A 436 16.83 -7.83 -15.23
CA ILE A 436 15.80 -7.23 -16.10
C ILE A 436 14.80 -8.31 -16.54
N LEU A 437 15.29 -9.43 -17.05
CA LEU A 437 14.46 -10.54 -17.52
C LEU A 437 13.60 -11.15 -16.40
N SER A 438 14.14 -11.27 -15.19
CA SER A 438 13.37 -11.81 -14.05
C SER A 438 12.23 -10.88 -13.62
N HIS A 439 12.37 -9.58 -13.82
CA HIS A 439 11.39 -8.59 -13.37
C HIS A 439 10.39 -8.18 -14.46
N PHE A 440 10.91 -7.82 -15.63
CA PHE A 440 10.10 -7.28 -16.74
C PHE A 440 9.75 -8.33 -17.78
N GLY A 441 10.35 -9.52 -17.71
CA GLY A 441 10.27 -10.53 -18.77
C GLY A 441 11.17 -10.19 -19.96
N PRO A 442 11.10 -10.99 -21.02
CA PRO A 442 11.84 -10.75 -22.27
C PRO A 442 11.36 -9.46 -22.95
N MET A 443 12.26 -8.85 -23.71
CA MET A 443 11.89 -7.74 -24.59
C MET A 443 10.80 -8.22 -25.56
N PRO A 444 9.66 -7.53 -25.66
CA PRO A 444 8.62 -7.87 -26.64
C PRO A 444 9.15 -7.85 -28.06
N GLU A 445 8.60 -8.72 -28.90
CA GLU A 445 8.93 -8.77 -30.31
C GLU A 445 8.57 -7.47 -31.05
N LYS A 446 9.21 -7.27 -32.19
CA LYS A 446 8.95 -6.12 -33.04
C LYS A 446 7.58 -6.25 -33.71
N ASP A 447 6.72 -5.27 -33.53
CA ASP A 447 5.40 -5.25 -34.17
C ASP A 447 5.52 -5.15 -35.67
N VAL A 448 4.70 -5.88 -36.43
CA VAL A 448 4.62 -5.79 -37.88
C VAL A 448 4.06 -4.42 -38.31
N ASP A 449 3.02 -3.95 -37.60
CA ASP A 449 2.49 -2.59 -37.73
C ASP A 449 2.49 -1.92 -36.34
N PRO A 450 3.36 -0.90 -36.14
CA PRO A 450 3.49 -0.24 -34.87
C PRO A 450 2.26 0.60 -34.45
N GLN A 451 1.26 0.76 -35.32
CA GLN A 451 0.05 1.54 -35.07
C GLN A 451 -1.18 0.69 -34.73
N ILE A 452 -1.06 -0.64 -34.63
CA ILE A 452 -2.17 -1.53 -34.25
C ILE A 452 -2.64 -1.22 -32.84
N ASN A 453 -1.70 -1.13 -31.88
CA ASN A 453 -2.03 -0.83 -30.49
C ASN A 453 -2.23 0.67 -30.29
N PRO A 454 -3.35 1.12 -29.72
CA PRO A 454 -3.59 2.55 -29.43
C PRO A 454 -2.54 3.20 -28.54
N ASN A 455 -1.80 2.43 -27.75
CA ASN A 455 -0.68 2.93 -26.95
C ASN A 455 0.67 2.85 -27.67
N GLY A 456 0.70 2.31 -28.90
CA GLY A 456 1.93 2.01 -29.63
C GLY A 456 2.60 0.70 -29.21
N PRO A 457 3.77 0.38 -29.76
CA PRO A 457 4.46 -0.90 -29.59
C PRO A 457 4.83 -1.22 -28.15
N ALA A 458 4.60 -2.48 -27.74
CA ALA A 458 4.91 -2.95 -26.38
C ALA A 458 6.39 -2.84 -26.02
N TRP A 459 7.28 -3.10 -26.97
CA TRP A 459 8.73 -3.01 -26.77
C TRP A 459 9.20 -1.58 -26.45
N CYS A 460 8.51 -0.55 -26.95
CA CYS A 460 8.82 0.85 -26.60
C CYS A 460 8.64 1.09 -25.09
N TRP A 461 7.54 0.61 -24.53
CA TRP A 461 7.23 0.76 -23.10
C TRP A 461 8.15 -0.10 -22.24
N TRP A 462 8.44 -1.31 -22.68
CA TRP A 462 9.42 -2.16 -22.03
C TRP A 462 10.79 -1.48 -21.99
N THR A 463 11.25 -0.92 -23.12
CA THR A 463 12.52 -0.20 -23.20
C THR A 463 12.54 0.98 -22.22
N LEU A 464 11.51 1.82 -22.20
CA LEU A 464 11.40 2.95 -21.27
C LEU A 464 11.41 2.51 -19.80
N ALA A 465 10.79 1.38 -19.48
CA ALA A 465 10.77 0.84 -18.13
C ALA A 465 12.15 0.35 -17.67
N VAL A 466 12.97 -0.12 -18.61
CA VAL A 466 14.30 -0.68 -18.37
C VAL A 466 15.42 0.38 -18.43
N LEU A 467 15.24 1.44 -19.20
CA LEU A 467 16.22 2.52 -19.34
C LEU A 467 16.49 3.23 -18.00
N PRO A 468 17.76 3.59 -17.70
CA PRO A 468 18.15 4.28 -16.48
C PRO A 468 17.77 5.77 -16.50
N LEU A 469 16.48 6.04 -16.56
CA LEU A 469 15.91 7.38 -16.55
C LEU A 469 15.26 7.68 -15.21
N GLU A 470 15.44 8.91 -14.73
CA GLU A 470 14.65 9.39 -13.60
C GLU A 470 13.15 9.39 -13.93
N SER A 471 12.31 9.07 -12.95
CA SER A 471 10.86 8.98 -13.15
C SER A 471 10.26 10.27 -13.74
N ARG A 472 10.78 11.44 -13.37
CA ARG A 472 10.33 12.72 -13.93
C ARG A 472 10.70 12.90 -15.40
N ALA A 473 11.85 12.38 -15.82
CA ALA A 473 12.26 12.39 -17.22
C ALA A 473 11.46 11.40 -18.07
N GLN A 474 10.88 10.39 -17.44
CA GLN A 474 10.03 9.38 -18.08
C GLN A 474 8.59 9.87 -18.31
N LEU A 475 8.10 10.77 -17.47
CA LEU A 475 6.71 11.25 -17.51
C LEU A 475 6.28 11.84 -18.87
N PRO A 476 7.09 12.64 -19.57
CA PRO A 476 6.74 13.17 -20.89
C PRO A 476 6.43 12.09 -21.93
N PHE A 477 7.08 10.92 -21.86
CA PHE A 477 6.80 9.81 -22.78
C PHE A 477 5.38 9.25 -22.64
N LEU A 478 4.81 9.25 -21.40
CA LEU A 478 3.41 8.89 -21.20
C LEU A 478 2.45 9.89 -21.82
N ALA A 479 2.80 11.16 -21.82
CA ALA A 479 1.97 12.24 -22.38
C ALA A 479 1.97 12.29 -23.92
N MET A 480 3.01 11.74 -24.58
CA MET A 480 3.16 11.81 -26.04
C MET A 480 2.03 11.06 -26.75
N LYS A 481 1.35 11.75 -27.68
CA LYS A 481 0.36 11.19 -28.61
C LYS A 481 0.97 10.83 -29.97
N SER A 482 2.22 11.22 -30.23
CA SER A 482 2.97 10.90 -31.45
C SER A 482 3.94 9.75 -31.19
N LEU A 483 3.74 8.64 -31.87
CA LEU A 483 4.67 7.51 -31.83
C LEU A 483 6.04 7.90 -32.39
N LYS A 484 6.07 8.72 -33.46
CA LYS A 484 7.31 9.24 -34.07
C LYS A 484 8.15 10.01 -33.04
N ASP A 485 7.52 10.88 -32.24
CA ASP A 485 8.24 11.66 -31.23
C ASP A 485 8.75 10.79 -30.10
N ARG A 486 7.93 9.80 -29.65
CA ARG A 486 8.34 8.85 -28.64
C ARG A 486 9.51 8.00 -29.08
N LEU A 487 9.52 7.49 -30.31
CA LEU A 487 10.63 6.75 -30.90
C LEU A 487 11.90 7.62 -31.00
N ASN A 488 11.77 8.87 -31.46
CA ASN A 488 12.89 9.81 -31.50
C ASN A 488 13.43 10.10 -30.09
N GLY A 489 12.57 10.22 -29.10
CA GLY A 489 12.96 10.37 -27.69
C GLY A 489 13.78 9.17 -27.20
N ILE A 490 13.29 7.95 -27.41
CA ILE A 490 13.98 6.70 -27.05
C ILE A 490 15.34 6.63 -27.75
N ARG A 491 15.39 6.93 -29.05
CA ARG A 491 16.64 6.95 -29.87
C ARG A 491 17.68 7.87 -29.25
N ARG A 492 17.30 9.10 -28.88
CA ARG A 492 18.20 10.07 -28.24
C ARG A 492 18.74 9.57 -26.90
N VAL A 493 17.90 8.99 -26.08
CA VAL A 493 18.30 8.42 -24.79
C VAL A 493 19.29 7.27 -24.99
N LEU A 494 18.99 6.34 -25.87
CA LEU A 494 19.88 5.22 -26.17
C LEU A 494 21.24 5.70 -26.71
N ALA A 495 21.26 6.68 -27.62
CA ALA A 495 22.49 7.28 -28.14
C ALA A 495 23.31 7.96 -27.01
N PHE A 496 22.67 8.65 -26.07
CA PHE A 496 23.34 9.28 -24.94
C PHE A 496 23.96 8.25 -24.00
N ILE A 497 23.24 7.19 -23.68
CA ILE A 497 23.73 6.12 -22.79
C ILE A 497 24.90 5.39 -23.43
N SER A 498 24.81 5.06 -24.73
CA SER A 498 25.89 4.36 -25.46
C SER A 498 27.20 5.18 -25.55
N ARG A 499 27.10 6.52 -25.62
CA ARG A 499 28.27 7.39 -25.57
C ARG A 499 28.96 7.43 -24.23
N ASN A 500 28.20 7.27 -23.13
CA ASN A 500 28.71 7.33 -21.75
C ASN A 500 29.19 5.96 -21.23
N GLN A 501 29.01 4.89 -21.99
CA GLN A 501 29.48 3.54 -21.66
C GLN A 501 30.86 3.22 -22.29
N ASN A 502 31.30 4.01 -23.25
CA ASN A 502 32.65 4.00 -23.81
C ASN A 502 33.54 5.02 -23.10
#